data_5157bba42c50b8071fc5c62289dfdb9e
#
_entry.id   5157bba42c50b8071fc5c62289dfdb9e
#
_cell.length_a   1.000
_cell.length_b   1.000
_cell.length_c   1.000
_cell.angle_alpha   90.00
_cell.angle_beta   90.00
_cell.angle_gamma   90.00
#
_symmetry.space_group_name_H-M   'P 1'
#
loop_
_entity.id
_entity.type
_entity.pdbx_description
1 polymer ?
#
loop_
_entity_poly.entity_id
_entity_poly.type
_entity_poly.pdbx_seq_one_letter_code
_entity_poly.pdbx_strand_id
1 'polypeptide(L)'
;MITNPIIPGFNPDPCICRKGEDYYLAVSTFEWMPGLPVYHSRDLKHWELYTHVITDDEKVDLKKLPSAKGIWAPWSEPVYLHSSGFDASLFHDDDGRKYVVALEWETREGYEKP
;
A
#
# COMPACT_ATOMS: atom_id res chain seq x y z
N MET A 1 17.02 -14.89 10.32
CA MET A 1 17.14 -14.61 8.86
C MET A 1 15.72 -14.56 8.28
N ILE A 2 15.40 -13.56 7.48
CA ILE A 2 14.12 -13.46 6.75
C ILE A 2 14.28 -14.20 5.43
N THR A 3 13.31 -15.01 5.06
CA THR A 3 13.31 -15.79 3.81
C THR A 3 12.13 -15.34 2.97
N ASN A 4 12.38 -15.04 1.71
CA ASN A 4 11.32 -14.67 0.74
C ASN A 4 10.70 -15.93 0.09
N PRO A 5 9.41 -15.87 -0.27
CA PRO A 5 8.47 -14.78 0.04
C PRO A 5 8.03 -14.80 1.51
N ILE A 6 7.97 -13.62 2.14
CA ILE A 6 7.48 -13.50 3.54
C ILE A 6 5.96 -13.73 3.64
N ILE A 7 5.22 -13.36 2.59
CA ILE A 7 3.80 -13.62 2.44
C ILE A 7 3.62 -14.22 1.05
N PRO A 8 3.33 -15.52 0.92
CA PRO A 8 3.13 -16.15 -0.38
C PRO A 8 1.78 -15.75 -1.00
N GLY A 9 1.71 -15.77 -2.32
CA GLY A 9 0.49 -15.49 -3.06
C GLY A 9 0.50 -14.12 -3.77
N PHE A 10 -0.69 -13.61 -4.07
CA PHE A 10 -0.89 -12.35 -4.78
C PHE A 10 -0.96 -11.20 -3.79
N ASN A 11 0.13 -10.46 -3.65
CA ASN A 11 0.27 -9.36 -2.70
C ASN A 11 0.94 -8.15 -3.38
N PRO A 12 0.28 -7.51 -4.35
CA PRO A 12 0.83 -6.36 -5.06
C PRO A 12 0.78 -5.08 -4.23
N ASP A 13 1.61 -4.12 -4.60
CA ASP A 13 1.66 -2.77 -4.04
C ASP A 13 1.72 -2.75 -2.51
N PRO A 14 2.66 -3.46 -1.87
CA PRO A 14 2.70 -3.57 -0.42
C PRO A 14 3.04 -2.22 0.21
N CYS A 15 2.22 -1.82 1.19
CA CYS A 15 2.47 -0.66 2.03
C CYS A 15 2.58 -1.08 3.48
N ILE A 16 3.67 -0.70 4.13
CA ILE A 16 3.95 -1.05 5.51
C ILE A 16 3.93 0.18 6.41
N CYS A 17 3.38 0.03 7.61
CA CYS A 17 3.50 1.02 8.68
C CYS A 17 3.85 0.35 10.00
N ARG A 18 4.43 1.13 10.92
CA ARG A 18 4.79 0.70 12.27
C ARG A 18 4.03 1.53 13.30
N LYS A 19 3.54 0.87 14.35
CA LYS A 19 2.95 1.50 15.52
C LYS A 19 3.48 0.81 16.78
N GLY A 20 4.41 1.47 17.46
CA GLY A 20 5.10 0.85 18.60
C GLY A 20 5.94 -0.35 18.17
N GLU A 21 5.63 -1.54 18.68
CA GLU A 21 6.29 -2.78 18.32
C GLU A 21 5.55 -3.57 17.24
N ASP A 22 4.43 -3.06 16.76
CA ASP A 22 3.56 -3.72 15.80
C ASP A 22 3.81 -3.17 14.39
N TYR A 23 3.88 -4.07 13.42
CA TYR A 23 3.98 -3.76 12.00
C TYR A 23 2.71 -4.20 11.30
N TYR A 24 2.20 -3.35 10.43
CA TYR A 24 1.03 -3.61 9.61
C TYR A 24 1.40 -3.45 8.14
N LEU A 25 0.96 -4.38 7.32
CA LEU A 25 1.22 -4.39 5.89
C LEU A 25 -0.11 -4.57 5.16
N ALA A 26 -0.45 -3.60 4.32
CA ALA A 26 -1.61 -3.67 3.44
C ALA A 26 -1.16 -3.90 2.00
N VAL A 27 -1.98 -4.63 1.23
CA VAL A 27 -1.71 -4.87 -0.20
C VAL A 27 -2.95 -4.58 -1.04
N SER A 28 -2.73 -4.29 -2.31
CA SER A 28 -3.80 -4.12 -3.29
C SER A 28 -4.52 -5.44 -3.58
N THR A 29 -5.79 -5.36 -3.94
CA THR A 29 -6.54 -6.52 -4.40
C THR A 29 -7.23 -6.31 -5.74
N PHE A 30 -7.11 -5.08 -6.30
CA PHE A 30 -7.75 -4.70 -7.56
C PHE A 30 -9.25 -5.03 -7.57
N GLU A 31 -9.67 -6.01 -8.35
CA GLU A 31 -11.06 -6.47 -8.45
C GLU A 31 -11.43 -7.60 -7.49
N TRP A 32 -10.50 -8.09 -6.68
CA TRP A 32 -10.74 -9.23 -5.81
C TRP A 32 -11.30 -8.82 -4.45
N MET A 33 -12.28 -9.59 -3.97
CA MET A 33 -12.89 -9.44 -2.64
C MET A 33 -12.60 -10.67 -1.76
N PRO A 34 -12.43 -10.50 -0.46
CA PRO A 34 -12.44 -9.25 0.32
C PRO A 34 -11.25 -8.35 -0.03
N GLY A 35 -11.49 -7.03 -0.05
CA GLY A 35 -10.51 -6.04 -0.50
C GLY A 35 -9.56 -5.56 0.61
N LEU A 36 -8.34 -5.23 0.22
CA LEU A 36 -7.29 -4.69 1.08
C LEU A 36 -7.03 -5.53 2.33
N PRO A 37 -6.44 -6.72 2.20
CA PRO A 37 -5.97 -7.46 3.35
C PRO A 37 -4.89 -6.66 4.08
N VAL A 38 -4.99 -6.67 5.40
CA VAL A 38 -4.00 -6.09 6.31
C VAL A 38 -3.39 -7.24 7.08
N TYR A 39 -2.09 -7.37 6.99
CA TYR A 39 -1.30 -8.32 7.75
C TYR A 39 -0.64 -7.63 8.94
N HIS A 40 -0.41 -8.39 9.99
CA HIS A 40 0.26 -7.94 11.21
C HIS A 40 1.49 -8.78 11.50
N SER A 41 2.53 -8.13 12.03
CA SER A 41 3.75 -8.77 12.50
C SER A 41 4.38 -7.99 13.65
N ARG A 42 5.15 -8.67 14.50
CA ARG A 42 6.02 -8.06 15.51
C ARG A 42 7.51 -8.22 15.23
N ASP A 43 7.86 -9.02 14.24
CA ASP A 43 9.25 -9.38 13.96
C ASP A 43 9.63 -9.24 12.47
N LEU A 44 8.71 -8.75 11.63
CA LEU A 44 8.85 -8.62 10.17
C LEU A 44 9.08 -9.95 9.44
N LYS A 45 9.02 -11.05 10.16
CA LYS A 45 9.27 -12.39 9.63
C LYS A 45 8.01 -13.25 9.61
N HIS A 46 7.24 -13.19 10.67
CA HIS A 46 5.99 -13.92 10.81
C HIS A 46 4.83 -12.94 10.65
N TRP A 47 4.04 -13.17 9.61
CA TRP A 47 2.91 -12.31 9.25
C TRP A 47 1.62 -13.10 9.33
N GLU A 48 0.64 -12.53 9.97
CA GLU A 48 -0.70 -13.10 10.11
C GLU A 48 -1.71 -12.15 9.49
N LEU A 49 -2.70 -12.70 8.78
CA LEU A 49 -3.81 -11.90 8.29
C LEU A 49 -4.58 -11.34 9.48
N TYR A 50 -4.58 -10.03 9.62
CA TYR A 50 -5.24 -9.33 10.72
C TYR A 50 -6.70 -9.00 10.38
N THR A 51 -6.95 -8.44 9.20
CA THR A 51 -8.28 -8.06 8.74
C THR A 51 -8.29 -7.79 7.23
N HIS A 52 -9.49 -7.54 6.70
CA HIS A 52 -9.70 -6.88 5.42
C HIS A 52 -10.40 -5.55 5.65
N VAL A 53 -10.01 -4.51 4.93
CA VAL A 53 -10.62 -3.18 5.09
C VAL A 53 -11.98 -3.12 4.40
N ILE A 54 -12.12 -3.82 3.27
CA ILE A 54 -13.36 -3.88 2.49
C ILE A 54 -13.85 -5.32 2.49
N THR A 55 -14.92 -5.56 3.25
CA THR A 55 -15.53 -6.89 3.41
C THR A 55 -16.86 -7.05 2.70
N ASP A 56 -17.44 -5.92 2.23
CA ASP A 56 -18.79 -5.84 1.70
C ASP A 56 -18.73 -5.28 0.27
N ASP A 57 -19.13 -6.08 -0.70
CA ASP A 57 -19.16 -5.72 -2.12
C ASP A 57 -20.31 -4.74 -2.46
N GLU A 58 -21.29 -4.55 -1.57
CA GLU A 58 -22.32 -3.53 -1.75
C GLU A 58 -21.77 -2.10 -1.64
N LYS A 59 -20.65 -1.95 -0.94
CA LYS A 59 -19.99 -0.64 -0.78
C LYS A 59 -19.11 -0.25 -1.95
N VAL A 60 -18.66 -1.22 -2.73
CA VAL A 60 -17.74 -1.01 -3.86
C VAL A 60 -18.16 -1.88 -5.03
N ASP A 61 -18.75 -1.28 -6.07
CA ASP A 61 -19.09 -2.01 -7.29
C ASP A 61 -17.86 -2.24 -8.17
N LEU A 62 -17.20 -3.35 -7.96
CA LEU A 62 -16.03 -3.76 -8.75
C LEU A 62 -16.37 -4.44 -10.07
N LYS A 63 -17.65 -4.85 -10.27
CA LYS A 63 -18.06 -5.68 -11.41
C LYS A 63 -17.95 -4.99 -12.76
N LYS A 64 -17.96 -3.66 -12.77
CA LYS A 64 -17.87 -2.83 -13.97
C LYS A 64 -16.48 -2.27 -14.24
N LEU A 65 -15.52 -2.55 -13.37
CA LEU A 65 -14.18 -2.03 -13.52
C LEU A 65 -13.36 -2.91 -14.49
N PRO A 66 -12.54 -2.30 -15.34
CA PRO A 66 -11.53 -3.05 -16.08
C PRO A 66 -10.57 -3.76 -15.11
N SER A 67 -9.97 -4.86 -15.56
CA SER A 67 -8.98 -5.59 -14.76
C SER A 67 -7.85 -4.68 -14.28
N ALA A 68 -7.40 -4.89 -13.06
CA ALA A 68 -6.39 -4.08 -12.37
C ALA A 68 -6.76 -2.60 -12.18
N LYS A 69 -8.04 -2.22 -12.19
CA LYS A 69 -8.52 -0.85 -11.98
C LYS A 69 -9.39 -0.68 -10.73
N GLY A 70 -9.30 -1.60 -9.81
CA GLY A 70 -10.10 -1.59 -8.58
C GLY A 70 -9.38 -1.00 -7.38
N ILE A 71 -9.25 -1.81 -6.35
CA ILE A 71 -8.76 -1.41 -5.02
C ILE A 71 -7.23 -1.42 -4.98
N TRP A 72 -6.66 -0.26 -4.74
CA TRP A 72 -5.20 -0.04 -4.63
C TRP A 72 -4.84 0.34 -3.20
N ALA A 73 -3.73 -0.19 -2.68
CA ALA A 73 -3.10 0.26 -1.46
C ALA A 73 -1.86 1.12 -1.82
N PRO A 74 -1.41 2.04 -0.97
CA PRO A 74 -2.03 2.53 0.27
C PRO A 74 -3.03 3.66 0.02
N TRP A 75 -3.86 3.97 1.03
CA TRP A 75 -4.70 5.14 1.02
C TRP A 75 -4.82 5.73 2.42
N SER A 76 -4.91 7.05 2.45
CA SER A 76 -5.21 7.87 3.61
C SER A 76 -6.38 8.78 3.29
N GLU A 77 -6.89 9.53 4.27
CA GLU A 77 -7.72 10.71 3.96
C GLU A 77 -7.01 11.54 2.88
N PRO A 78 -7.73 11.99 1.84
CA PRO A 78 -7.11 12.69 0.74
C PRO A 78 -6.54 14.03 1.20
N VAL A 79 -5.26 14.02 1.56
CA VAL A 79 -4.48 15.22 1.80
C VAL A 79 -3.74 15.52 0.51
N TYR A 80 -4.10 16.63 -0.13
CA TYR A 80 -3.37 17.07 -1.30
C TYR A 80 -1.95 17.49 -0.90
N LEU A 81 -0.97 16.72 -1.34
CA LEU A 81 0.44 16.97 -1.04
C LEU A 81 1.17 17.57 -2.24
N HIS A 82 0.94 17.03 -3.43
CA HIS A 82 1.48 17.55 -4.69
C HIS A 82 0.73 16.98 -5.90
N SER A 83 0.93 17.56 -7.06
CA SER A 83 0.23 17.21 -8.30
C SER A 83 1.01 16.28 -9.23
N SER A 84 2.22 15.90 -8.86
CA SER A 84 3.09 15.02 -9.64
C SER A 84 3.64 13.90 -8.78
N GLY A 85 4.10 12.84 -9.43
CA GLY A 85 4.65 11.69 -8.75
C GLY A 85 3.69 10.49 -8.69
N PHE A 86 4.24 9.34 -8.36
CA PHE A 86 3.54 8.07 -8.25
C PHE A 86 4.23 7.17 -7.22
N ASP A 87 3.58 6.06 -6.87
CA ASP A 87 4.07 5.09 -5.89
C ASP A 87 4.44 5.74 -4.54
N ALA A 88 3.54 6.58 -4.03
CA ALA A 88 3.76 7.27 -2.76
C ALA A 88 3.75 6.29 -1.59
N SER A 89 4.70 6.45 -0.68
CA SER A 89 4.76 5.72 0.59
C SER A 89 4.82 6.68 1.77
N LEU A 90 4.14 6.34 2.85
CA LEU A 90 4.13 7.11 4.08
C LEU A 90 5.04 6.44 5.12
N PHE A 91 6.05 7.16 5.57
CA PHE A 91 6.93 6.75 6.65
C PHE A 91 6.59 7.53 7.93
N HIS A 92 6.44 6.82 9.05
CA HIS A 92 6.27 7.38 10.38
C HIS A 92 7.55 7.19 11.17
N ASP A 93 8.17 8.28 11.57
CA ASP A 93 9.37 8.24 12.40
C ASP A 93 9.02 8.10 13.89
N ASP A 94 9.96 7.60 14.69
CA ASP A 94 9.80 7.42 16.13
C ASP A 94 9.65 8.76 16.89
N ASP A 95 10.07 9.86 16.29
CA ASP A 95 9.89 11.23 16.83
C ASP A 95 8.48 11.82 16.56
N GLY A 96 7.58 11.05 15.93
CA GLY A 96 6.22 11.44 15.58
C GLY A 96 6.10 12.21 14.27
N ARG A 97 7.20 12.45 13.56
CA ARG A 97 7.17 13.05 12.22
C ARG A 97 6.69 12.05 11.18
N LYS A 98 6.07 12.58 10.16
CA LYS A 98 5.57 11.81 9.02
C LYS A 98 6.22 12.30 7.74
N TYR A 99 6.72 11.38 6.96
CA TYR A 99 7.37 11.66 5.69
C TYR A 99 6.60 10.96 4.57
N VAL A 100 6.45 11.65 3.44
CA VAL A 100 5.94 11.06 2.20
C VAL A 100 7.11 10.95 1.23
N VAL A 101 7.30 9.75 0.72
CA VAL A 101 8.23 9.48 -0.36
C VAL A 101 7.43 9.09 -1.58
N ALA A 102 7.67 9.74 -2.70
CA ALA A 102 7.04 9.41 -3.97
C ALA A 102 8.08 9.46 -5.08
N LEU A 103 7.87 8.65 -6.10
CA LEU A 103 8.62 8.75 -7.35
C LEU A 103 8.08 9.92 -8.15
N GLU A 104 8.96 10.68 -8.77
CA GLU A 104 8.61 11.79 -9.63
C GLU A 104 9.28 11.64 -10.98
N TRP A 105 8.56 12.01 -12.05
CA TRP A 105 9.16 12.04 -13.36
C TRP A 105 10.24 13.13 -13.42
N GLU A 106 11.38 12.81 -14.02
CA GLU A 106 12.42 13.78 -14.28
C GLU A 106 11.89 14.84 -15.25
N THR A 107 11.83 16.09 -14.78
CA THR A 107 11.28 17.23 -15.53
C THR A 107 12.33 18.29 -15.85
N ARG A 108 13.57 18.12 -15.39
CA ARG A 108 14.66 19.08 -15.67
C ARG A 108 15.04 19.05 -17.14
N GLU A 109 15.36 20.20 -17.68
CA GLU A 109 15.83 20.31 -19.05
C GLU A 109 17.14 19.53 -19.26
N GLY A 110 17.24 18.80 -20.40
CA GLY A 110 18.42 18.03 -20.76
C GLY A 110 18.38 16.55 -20.35
N TYR A 111 17.31 16.10 -19.69
CA TYR A 111 17.09 14.67 -19.42
C TYR A 111 16.06 14.10 -20.39
N GLU A 112 16.46 13.03 -21.08
CA GLU A 112 15.53 12.26 -21.92
C GLU A 112 14.57 11.48 -21.02
N LYS A 113 13.28 11.52 -21.35
CA LYS A 113 12.29 10.66 -20.68
C LYS A 113 12.49 9.23 -21.15
N PRO A 114 12.43 8.25 -20.22
CA PRO A 114 12.50 6.83 -20.61
C PRO A 114 11.32 6.41 -21.47
#